data_c4448f65423c24f9cb6f4200ad9c6fc2
#
_entry.id   c4448f65423c24f9cb6f4200ad9c6fc2
#
_cell.length_a   1.000
_cell.length_b   1.000
_cell.length_c   1.000
_cell.angle_alpha   90.00
_cell.angle_beta   90.00
_cell.angle_gamma   90.00
#
_symmetry.space_group_name_H-M   'P 1'
#
loop_
_entity.id
_entity.type
_entity.pdbx_description
1 polymer ?
#
loop_
_entity_poly.entity_id
_entity_poly.type
_entity_poly.pdbx_seq_one_letter_code
_entity_poly.pdbx_strand_id
1 'polypeptide(L)'
;MPIVSPHAVVECPANLAADVVVGPFAHIGPDVRIGPGTRVEGNVALLGDVCIGAGCHIYPFAVIGHVDENGRAGGQVRIGDRCNIREHAVIRGGDGALDEPTTLGTDNLVMTGCFIGEHARVGCNTVLGNYSQLERGAVIEDHVWAAAFTGVSAGVTIGRYSFTSGYAGIHRDAPPYAVLQGFPFRVRGVNTLNLRRWKVDEAQISRLKAVFRDLYEDTDTPVGSVLHAMAARTDLDEHERYLVSYLMERNGSETPTEEA
;
A
#
# COMPACT_ATOMS: atom_id res chain seq x y z
N MET A 1 -29.75 5.88 12.09
CA MET A 1 -29.91 5.15 10.82
C MET A 1 -29.01 5.81 9.79
N PRO A 2 -28.40 5.06 8.86
CA PRO A 2 -27.57 5.65 7.84
C PRO A 2 -28.37 6.66 6.99
N ILE A 3 -27.67 7.67 6.49
CA ILE A 3 -28.25 8.69 5.58
C ILE A 3 -28.00 8.23 4.16
N VAL A 4 -29.03 7.64 3.53
CA VAL A 4 -28.91 7.07 2.19
C VAL A 4 -29.70 7.91 1.18
N SER A 5 -29.05 8.29 0.09
CA SER A 5 -29.72 8.96 -1.03
C SER A 5 -30.85 8.09 -1.59
N PRO A 6 -32.03 8.66 -1.96
CA PRO A 6 -33.12 7.91 -2.57
C PRO A 6 -32.76 7.32 -3.94
N HIS A 7 -31.67 7.77 -4.55
CA HIS A 7 -31.16 7.26 -5.83
C HIS A 7 -30.02 6.23 -5.65
N ALA A 8 -29.64 5.87 -4.43
CA ALA A 8 -28.66 4.82 -4.17
C ALA A 8 -29.33 3.45 -4.09
N VAL A 9 -28.59 2.41 -4.45
CA VAL A 9 -28.98 1.01 -4.23
C VAL A 9 -28.15 0.47 -3.08
N VAL A 10 -28.80 0.11 -1.97
CA VAL A 10 -28.14 -0.51 -0.80
C VAL A 10 -28.90 -1.82 -0.51
N GLU A 11 -28.25 -2.94 -0.80
CA GLU A 11 -28.93 -4.24 -0.75
C GLU A 11 -29.12 -4.74 0.69
N CYS A 12 -28.22 -4.40 1.62
CA CYS A 12 -28.34 -4.74 3.05
C CYS A 12 -28.04 -3.53 3.95
N PRO A 13 -28.99 -2.62 4.19
CA PRO A 13 -28.79 -1.43 5.04
C PRO A 13 -28.37 -1.73 6.48
N ALA A 14 -28.69 -2.93 7.00
CA ALA A 14 -28.32 -3.35 8.35
C ALA A 14 -26.80 -3.50 8.56
N ASN A 15 -26.03 -3.64 7.48
CA ASN A 15 -24.58 -3.76 7.52
C ASN A 15 -23.87 -2.38 7.57
N LEU A 16 -24.62 -1.28 7.53
CA LEU A 16 -24.09 0.07 7.61
C LEU A 16 -24.26 0.63 9.02
N ALA A 17 -23.21 1.24 9.56
CA ALA A 17 -23.33 1.95 10.85
C ALA A 17 -24.31 3.14 10.74
N ALA A 18 -24.85 3.57 11.88
CA ALA A 18 -26.00 4.48 11.94
C ALA A 18 -25.75 5.90 11.36
N ASP A 19 -24.50 6.30 11.25
CA ASP A 19 -24.06 7.63 10.79
C ASP A 19 -23.34 7.59 9.44
N VAL A 20 -23.39 6.46 8.74
CA VAL A 20 -22.87 6.34 7.36
C VAL A 20 -23.70 7.20 6.41
N VAL A 21 -23.02 7.89 5.52
CA VAL A 21 -23.65 8.70 4.47
C VAL A 21 -23.40 8.06 3.12
N VAL A 22 -24.46 7.84 2.33
CA VAL A 22 -24.40 7.24 0.98
C VAL A 22 -24.99 8.20 -0.04
N GLY A 23 -24.16 8.62 -1.01
CA GLY A 23 -24.51 9.53 -2.10
C GLY A 23 -25.37 8.90 -3.19
N PRO A 24 -25.84 9.71 -4.16
CA PRO A 24 -26.73 9.25 -5.22
C PRO A 24 -26.00 8.30 -6.19
N PHE A 25 -26.77 7.33 -6.71
CA PHE A 25 -26.30 6.33 -7.67
C PHE A 25 -25.15 5.45 -7.17
N ALA A 26 -24.85 5.44 -5.87
CA ALA A 26 -23.97 4.46 -5.28
C ALA A 26 -24.65 3.09 -5.26
N HIS A 27 -23.90 2.03 -5.52
CA HIS A 27 -24.35 0.65 -5.42
C HIS A 27 -23.53 -0.07 -4.33
N ILE A 28 -24.21 -0.54 -3.29
CA ILE A 28 -23.62 -1.24 -2.16
C ILE A 28 -24.23 -2.63 -2.08
N GLY A 29 -23.40 -3.64 -2.33
CA GLY A 29 -23.81 -5.05 -2.34
C GLY A 29 -24.16 -5.62 -0.96
N PRO A 30 -24.72 -6.83 -0.91
CA PRO A 30 -25.32 -7.39 0.30
C PRO A 30 -24.30 -7.76 1.38
N ASP A 31 -23.07 -8.09 1.00
CA ASP A 31 -22.00 -8.52 1.92
C ASP A 31 -21.07 -7.38 2.33
N VAL A 32 -21.40 -6.14 1.96
CA VAL A 32 -20.61 -4.95 2.28
C VAL A 32 -20.92 -4.48 3.69
N ARG A 33 -19.87 -4.23 4.49
CA ARG A 33 -19.96 -3.68 5.85
C ARG A 33 -19.22 -2.35 5.92
N ILE A 34 -19.82 -1.32 6.48
CA ILE A 34 -19.28 0.04 6.56
C ILE A 34 -19.34 0.56 7.99
N GLY A 35 -18.15 0.91 8.52
CA GLY A 35 -17.97 1.46 9.86
C GLY A 35 -18.48 2.88 10.03
N PRO A 36 -18.60 3.34 11.31
CA PRO A 36 -19.20 4.63 11.65
C PRO A 36 -18.43 5.83 11.08
N GLY A 37 -19.15 6.92 10.78
CA GLY A 37 -18.58 8.16 10.25
C GLY A 37 -18.07 8.07 8.82
N THR A 38 -18.20 6.94 8.14
CA THR A 38 -17.74 6.75 6.77
C THR A 38 -18.73 7.37 5.78
N ARG A 39 -18.16 8.01 4.76
CA ARG A 39 -18.88 8.68 3.68
C ARG A 39 -18.59 8.02 2.35
N VAL A 40 -19.63 7.59 1.68
CA VAL A 40 -19.61 7.03 0.33
C VAL A 40 -20.27 8.04 -0.61
N GLU A 41 -19.51 8.58 -1.54
CA GLU A 41 -20.01 9.58 -2.49
C GLU A 41 -20.85 8.93 -3.63
N GLY A 42 -21.35 9.76 -4.54
CA GLY A 42 -22.17 9.27 -5.64
C GLY A 42 -21.40 8.42 -6.65
N ASN A 43 -22.12 7.51 -7.33
CA ASN A 43 -21.57 6.61 -8.36
C ASN A 43 -20.44 5.68 -7.88
N VAL A 44 -20.34 5.41 -6.59
CA VAL A 44 -19.41 4.43 -6.03
C VAL A 44 -20.02 3.04 -6.15
N ALA A 45 -19.21 2.04 -6.49
CA ALA A 45 -19.60 0.63 -6.46
C ALA A 45 -18.79 -0.13 -5.39
N LEU A 46 -19.49 -0.73 -4.41
CA LEU A 46 -18.92 -1.61 -3.41
C LEU A 46 -19.54 -3.00 -3.60
N LEU A 47 -18.74 -3.97 -4.02
CA LEU A 47 -19.25 -5.26 -4.48
C LEU A 47 -18.47 -6.44 -3.87
N GLY A 48 -19.21 -7.48 -3.49
CA GLY A 48 -18.63 -8.67 -2.85
C GLY A 48 -18.35 -8.48 -1.35
N ASP A 49 -17.50 -9.30 -0.75
CA ASP A 49 -17.17 -9.25 0.69
C ASP A 49 -16.20 -8.09 0.99
N VAL A 50 -16.75 -6.91 1.19
CA VAL A 50 -16.00 -5.68 1.47
C VAL A 50 -16.28 -5.20 2.88
N CYS A 51 -15.21 -4.94 3.66
CA CYS A 51 -15.32 -4.32 4.97
C CYS A 51 -14.52 -3.02 4.97
N ILE A 52 -15.19 -1.90 5.28
CA ILE A 52 -14.61 -0.56 5.37
C ILE A 52 -14.71 -0.09 6.80
N GLY A 53 -13.60 0.39 7.36
CA GLY A 53 -13.49 0.91 8.71
C GLY A 53 -14.25 2.22 8.95
N ALA A 54 -13.98 2.85 10.07
CA ALA A 54 -14.59 4.09 10.51
C ALA A 54 -13.94 5.34 9.88
N GLY A 55 -14.73 6.39 9.66
CA GLY A 55 -14.24 7.70 9.24
C GLY A 55 -13.58 7.74 7.86
N CYS A 56 -13.86 6.76 7.00
CA CYS A 56 -13.36 6.73 5.64
C CYS A 56 -14.15 7.67 4.71
N HIS A 57 -13.50 8.11 3.64
CA HIS A 57 -14.16 8.89 2.58
C HIS A 57 -13.88 8.23 1.23
N ILE A 58 -14.94 7.69 0.61
CA ILE A 58 -14.89 7.03 -0.68
C ILE A 58 -15.46 7.99 -1.72
N TYR A 59 -14.62 8.44 -2.64
CA TYR A 59 -14.94 9.47 -3.62
C TYR A 59 -15.63 8.93 -4.85
N PRO A 60 -16.25 9.80 -5.67
CA PRO A 60 -17.09 9.37 -6.80
C PRO A 60 -16.35 8.45 -7.78
N PHE A 61 -17.09 7.48 -8.33
CA PHE A 61 -16.62 6.51 -9.31
C PHE A 61 -15.55 5.54 -8.82
N ALA A 62 -15.24 5.48 -7.51
CA ALA A 62 -14.41 4.40 -6.97
C ALA A 62 -15.16 3.07 -7.06
N VAL A 63 -14.41 1.99 -7.36
CA VAL A 63 -14.91 0.62 -7.42
C VAL A 63 -14.10 -0.23 -6.44
N ILE A 64 -14.76 -0.82 -5.43
CA ILE A 64 -14.10 -1.61 -4.39
C ILE A 64 -14.74 -2.99 -4.33
N GLY A 65 -13.88 -4.01 -4.36
CA GLY A 65 -14.30 -5.37 -4.54
C GLY A 65 -14.71 -5.64 -6.00
N HIS A 66 -15.18 -6.84 -6.27
CA HIS A 66 -15.73 -7.17 -7.58
C HIS A 66 -16.61 -8.42 -7.49
N VAL A 67 -17.42 -8.61 -8.50
CA VAL A 67 -18.06 -9.89 -8.83
C VAL A 67 -17.48 -10.38 -10.14
N ASP A 68 -17.29 -11.70 -10.25
CA ASP A 68 -16.84 -12.31 -11.50
C ASP A 68 -17.93 -12.24 -12.59
N GLU A 69 -17.63 -12.70 -13.80
CA GLU A 69 -18.56 -12.74 -14.93
C GLU A 69 -19.80 -13.61 -14.68
N ASN A 70 -19.77 -14.49 -13.66
CA ASN A 70 -20.88 -15.33 -13.24
C ASN A 70 -21.68 -14.71 -12.06
N GLY A 71 -21.36 -13.48 -11.66
CA GLY A 71 -21.99 -12.80 -10.53
C GLY A 71 -21.56 -13.32 -9.16
N ARG A 72 -20.48 -14.10 -9.07
CA ARG A 72 -19.94 -14.55 -7.78
C ARG A 72 -19.13 -13.43 -7.16
N ALA A 73 -19.28 -13.22 -5.85
CA ALA A 73 -18.44 -12.31 -5.11
C ALA A 73 -16.98 -12.76 -5.29
N GLY A 74 -16.12 -11.83 -5.69
CA GLY A 74 -14.66 -12.00 -5.62
C GLY A 74 -14.20 -12.17 -4.18
N GLY A 75 -12.91 -12.38 -3.99
CA GLY A 75 -12.34 -12.49 -2.65
C GLY A 75 -12.48 -11.19 -1.85
N GLN A 76 -12.03 -11.27 -0.64
CA GLN A 76 -12.26 -10.26 0.39
C GLN A 76 -11.46 -8.99 0.18
N VAL A 77 -12.05 -7.82 0.53
CA VAL A 77 -11.36 -6.54 0.71
C VAL A 77 -11.55 -6.04 2.14
N ARG A 78 -10.48 -5.64 2.78
CA ARG A 78 -10.49 -5.08 4.14
C ARG A 78 -9.79 -3.73 4.13
N ILE A 79 -10.51 -2.67 4.44
CA ILE A 79 -10.00 -1.29 4.52
C ILE A 79 -10.12 -0.83 5.96
N GLY A 80 -9.00 -0.39 6.53
CA GLY A 80 -8.93 0.18 7.88
C GLY A 80 -9.59 1.55 7.98
N ASP A 81 -9.45 2.18 9.15
CA ASP A 81 -10.09 3.45 9.46
C ASP A 81 -9.43 4.65 8.75
N ARG A 82 -10.18 5.74 8.60
CA ARG A 82 -9.74 7.06 8.13
C ARG A 82 -9.00 7.06 6.79
N CYS A 83 -9.34 6.10 5.93
CA CYS A 83 -8.81 6.06 4.57
C CYS A 83 -9.58 7.00 3.64
N ASN A 84 -8.84 7.67 2.76
CA ASN A 84 -9.39 8.46 1.67
C ASN A 84 -9.12 7.73 0.35
N ILE A 85 -10.17 7.23 -0.28
CA ILE A 85 -10.12 6.53 -1.57
C ILE A 85 -10.69 7.47 -2.63
N ARG A 86 -9.79 8.05 -3.43
CA ARG A 86 -10.14 9.10 -4.39
C ARG A 86 -10.85 8.55 -5.64
N GLU A 87 -11.26 9.49 -6.48
CA GLU A 87 -12.08 9.26 -7.66
C GLU A 87 -11.44 8.22 -8.59
N HIS A 88 -12.27 7.33 -9.14
CA HIS A 88 -11.87 6.30 -10.09
C HIS A 88 -10.82 5.30 -9.57
N ALA A 89 -10.55 5.25 -8.27
CA ALA A 89 -9.71 4.20 -7.72
C ALA A 89 -10.41 2.84 -7.82
N VAL A 90 -9.64 1.81 -8.17
CA VAL A 90 -10.12 0.43 -8.27
C VAL A 90 -9.34 -0.43 -7.27
N ILE A 91 -10.06 -1.11 -6.38
CA ILE A 91 -9.47 -2.03 -5.40
C ILE A 91 -10.12 -3.40 -5.61
N ARG A 92 -9.32 -4.37 -6.07
CA ARG A 92 -9.79 -5.73 -6.34
C ARG A 92 -9.76 -6.59 -5.09
N GLY A 93 -10.79 -7.36 -4.85
CA GLY A 93 -10.75 -8.46 -3.89
C GLY A 93 -9.94 -9.63 -4.44
N GLY A 94 -9.52 -10.55 -3.58
CA GLY A 94 -8.85 -11.78 -4.01
C GLY A 94 -9.71 -12.60 -4.98
N ASP A 95 -9.12 -13.55 -5.65
CA ASP A 95 -9.82 -14.41 -6.64
C ASP A 95 -10.54 -15.62 -6.00
N GLY A 96 -10.55 -15.70 -4.67
CA GLY A 96 -11.12 -16.83 -3.92
C GLY A 96 -10.26 -18.11 -3.94
N ALA A 97 -9.14 -18.11 -4.67
CA ALA A 97 -8.21 -19.24 -4.69
C ALA A 97 -7.31 -19.26 -3.44
N LEU A 98 -7.05 -18.12 -2.85
CA LEU A 98 -6.35 -17.94 -1.59
C LEU A 98 -7.32 -17.30 -0.59
N ASP A 99 -7.32 -17.78 0.66
CA ASP A 99 -8.12 -17.19 1.75
C ASP A 99 -7.44 -15.90 2.31
N GLU A 100 -6.76 -15.17 1.45
CA GLU A 100 -6.07 -13.93 1.81
C GLU A 100 -6.80 -12.72 1.21
N PRO A 101 -7.27 -11.78 2.06
CA PRO A 101 -7.91 -10.56 1.58
C PRO A 101 -6.91 -9.61 0.92
N THR A 102 -7.40 -8.74 0.05
CA THR A 102 -6.73 -7.48 -0.26
C THR A 102 -6.91 -6.54 0.93
N THR A 103 -5.83 -5.99 1.47
CA THR A 103 -5.87 -5.19 2.70
C THR A 103 -5.28 -3.81 2.54
N LEU A 104 -5.94 -2.82 3.13
CA LEU A 104 -5.42 -1.49 3.38
C LEU A 104 -5.49 -1.21 4.88
N GLY A 105 -4.37 -0.83 5.49
CA GLY A 105 -4.33 -0.38 6.88
C GLY A 105 -5.07 0.94 7.08
N THR A 106 -4.80 1.63 8.18
CA THR A 106 -5.45 2.90 8.54
C THR A 106 -4.73 4.12 7.97
N ASP A 107 -5.44 5.27 7.87
CA ASP A 107 -4.88 6.58 7.53
C ASP A 107 -4.22 6.62 6.14
N ASN A 108 -4.76 5.88 5.18
CA ASN A 108 -4.22 5.82 3.82
C ASN A 108 -4.88 6.84 2.89
N LEU A 109 -4.09 7.40 1.99
CA LEU A 109 -4.55 8.20 0.87
C LEU A 109 -4.29 7.45 -0.45
N VAL A 110 -5.34 6.90 -1.03
CA VAL A 110 -5.33 6.32 -2.37
C VAL A 110 -5.83 7.37 -3.34
N MET A 111 -4.95 7.93 -4.16
CA MET A 111 -5.28 9.05 -5.04
C MET A 111 -6.03 8.59 -6.30
N THR A 112 -6.42 9.56 -7.11
CA THR A 112 -7.28 9.37 -8.29
C THR A 112 -6.70 8.34 -9.25
N GLY A 113 -7.55 7.42 -9.70
CA GLY A 113 -7.23 6.43 -10.72
C GLY A 113 -6.24 5.35 -10.30
N CYS A 114 -5.95 5.19 -9.01
CA CYS A 114 -5.10 4.10 -8.53
C CYS A 114 -5.76 2.75 -8.76
N PHE A 115 -4.94 1.75 -9.08
CA PHE A 115 -5.33 0.36 -9.15
C PHE A 115 -4.62 -0.45 -8.07
N ILE A 116 -5.38 -1.21 -7.30
CA ILE A 116 -4.86 -2.13 -6.28
C ILE A 116 -5.37 -3.53 -6.63
N GLY A 117 -4.43 -4.39 -7.03
CA GLY A 117 -4.69 -5.75 -7.47
C GLY A 117 -5.04 -6.69 -6.33
N GLU A 118 -5.44 -7.89 -6.71
CA GLU A 118 -5.87 -8.97 -5.81
C GLU A 118 -4.74 -9.32 -4.81
N HIS A 119 -5.10 -9.58 -3.57
CA HIS A 119 -4.17 -9.97 -2.48
C HIS A 119 -3.08 -8.94 -2.17
N ALA A 120 -3.15 -7.71 -2.73
CA ALA A 120 -2.23 -6.65 -2.37
C ALA A 120 -2.41 -6.24 -0.90
N ARG A 121 -1.32 -5.91 -0.25
CA ARG A 121 -1.30 -5.48 1.15
C ARG A 121 -0.70 -4.08 1.25
N VAL A 122 -1.47 -3.14 1.74
CA VAL A 122 -1.05 -1.76 1.96
C VAL A 122 -1.08 -1.49 3.45
N GLY A 123 0.04 -1.11 4.02
CA GLY A 123 0.19 -0.78 5.44
C GLY A 123 -0.58 0.47 5.84
N CYS A 124 -0.17 1.11 6.93
CA CYS A 124 -0.79 2.31 7.47
C CYS A 124 -0.05 3.58 7.05
N ASN A 125 -0.78 4.71 7.03
CA ASN A 125 -0.20 6.05 6.77
C ASN A 125 0.52 6.14 5.42
N THR A 126 0.02 5.46 4.39
CA THR A 126 0.61 5.47 3.06
C THR A 126 -0.07 6.48 2.14
N VAL A 127 0.65 6.91 1.13
CA VAL A 127 0.12 7.71 0.04
C VAL A 127 0.42 6.98 -1.28
N LEU A 128 -0.62 6.62 -2.01
CA LEU A 128 -0.53 6.13 -3.38
C LEU A 128 -0.91 7.28 -4.30
N GLY A 129 0.08 7.85 -5.02
CA GLY A 129 -0.09 8.98 -5.94
C GLY A 129 -1.00 8.61 -7.11
N ASN A 130 -1.52 9.64 -7.80
CA ASN A 130 -2.46 9.45 -8.90
C ASN A 130 -1.96 8.39 -9.90
N TYR A 131 -2.88 7.51 -10.33
CA TYR A 131 -2.61 6.48 -11.32
C TYR A 131 -1.49 5.50 -10.96
N SER A 132 -1.17 5.34 -9.67
CA SER A 132 -0.29 4.26 -9.21
C SER A 132 -0.98 2.91 -9.39
N GLN A 133 -0.20 1.89 -9.74
CA GLN A 133 -0.69 0.55 -10.00
C GLN A 133 0.07 -0.45 -9.11
N LEU A 134 -0.67 -1.16 -8.29
CA LEU A 134 -0.17 -2.29 -7.50
C LEU A 134 -0.70 -3.57 -8.12
N GLU A 135 0.19 -4.41 -8.61
CA GLU A 135 -0.19 -5.70 -9.16
C GLU A 135 -0.52 -6.71 -8.04
N ARG A 136 -1.01 -7.88 -8.44
CA ARG A 136 -1.41 -8.96 -7.53
C ARG A 136 -0.35 -9.24 -6.46
N GLY A 137 -0.75 -9.27 -5.19
CA GLY A 137 0.11 -9.61 -4.07
C GLY A 137 1.21 -8.59 -3.76
N ALA A 138 1.21 -7.41 -4.42
CA ALA A 138 2.14 -6.35 -4.10
C ALA A 138 2.00 -5.90 -2.64
N VAL A 139 3.10 -5.58 -1.99
CA VAL A 139 3.14 -5.16 -0.58
C VAL A 139 3.70 -3.76 -0.46
N ILE A 140 2.93 -2.87 0.14
CA ILE A 140 3.37 -1.53 0.52
C ILE A 140 3.40 -1.48 2.04
N GLU A 141 4.57 -1.34 2.61
CA GLU A 141 4.68 -1.23 4.08
C GLU A 141 4.25 0.15 4.59
N ASP A 142 4.26 0.33 5.93
CA ASP A 142 3.82 1.56 6.57
C ASP A 142 4.63 2.80 6.14
N HIS A 143 3.95 3.94 6.11
CA HIS A 143 4.57 5.25 5.84
C HIS A 143 5.22 5.39 4.45
N VAL A 144 4.90 4.53 3.51
CA VAL A 144 5.38 4.66 2.13
C VAL A 144 4.63 5.79 1.42
N TRP A 145 5.37 6.58 0.65
CA TRP A 145 4.80 7.55 -0.26
C TRP A 145 5.20 7.20 -1.70
N ALA A 146 4.27 6.61 -2.43
CA ALA A 146 4.41 6.39 -3.86
C ALA A 146 3.92 7.63 -4.62
N ALA A 147 4.79 8.26 -5.42
CA ALA A 147 4.40 9.38 -6.26
C ALA A 147 3.54 8.89 -7.46
N ALA A 148 2.97 9.83 -8.20
CA ALA A 148 2.08 9.52 -9.32
C ALA A 148 2.74 8.58 -10.36
N PHE A 149 1.92 7.70 -10.94
CA PHE A 149 2.33 6.73 -11.97
C PHE A 149 3.40 5.73 -11.49
N THR A 150 3.44 5.42 -10.21
CA THR A 150 4.28 4.34 -9.69
C THR A 150 3.66 2.99 -10.03
N GLY A 151 4.41 2.11 -10.70
CA GLY A 151 4.03 0.72 -10.96
C GLY A 151 4.78 -0.22 -10.01
N VAL A 152 4.07 -1.13 -9.35
CA VAL A 152 4.64 -2.16 -8.47
C VAL A 152 4.25 -3.52 -8.99
N SER A 153 5.24 -4.32 -9.36
CA SER A 153 5.02 -5.66 -9.93
C SER A 153 4.46 -6.65 -8.92
N ALA A 154 3.89 -7.74 -9.43
CA ALA A 154 3.26 -8.77 -8.62
C ALA A 154 4.20 -9.35 -7.55
N GLY A 155 3.71 -9.46 -6.32
CA GLY A 155 4.43 -10.00 -5.18
C GLY A 155 5.57 -9.14 -4.64
N VAL A 156 5.84 -7.99 -5.25
CA VAL A 156 6.95 -7.10 -4.89
C VAL A 156 6.60 -6.25 -3.67
N THR A 157 7.58 -6.04 -2.79
CA THR A 157 7.45 -5.23 -1.57
C THR A 157 8.17 -3.89 -1.71
N ILE A 158 7.50 -2.80 -1.31
CA ILE A 158 8.16 -1.52 -1.00
C ILE A 158 8.27 -1.38 0.52
N GLY A 159 9.51 -1.34 1.02
CA GLY A 159 9.79 -1.24 2.45
C GLY A 159 9.37 0.09 3.06
N ARG A 160 9.06 0.08 4.34
CA ARG A 160 8.50 1.21 5.10
C ARG A 160 9.31 2.50 4.99
N TYR A 161 8.62 3.63 5.12
CA TYR A 161 9.18 4.99 5.02
C TYR A 161 9.78 5.33 3.66
N SER A 162 9.69 4.47 2.65
CA SER A 162 10.25 4.75 1.33
C SER A 162 9.42 5.77 0.55
N PHE A 163 10.06 6.39 -0.40
CA PHE A 163 9.46 7.29 -1.39
C PHE A 163 9.81 6.81 -2.79
N THR A 164 8.83 6.71 -3.67
CA THR A 164 9.08 6.52 -5.10
C THR A 164 8.89 7.84 -5.84
N SER A 165 9.80 8.17 -6.74
CA SER A 165 9.58 9.29 -7.66
C SER A 165 8.46 8.97 -8.66
N GLY A 166 7.90 10.00 -9.29
CA GLY A 166 6.91 9.80 -10.35
C GLY A 166 7.46 8.91 -11.47
N TYR A 167 6.58 8.09 -12.05
CA TYR A 167 6.90 7.11 -13.10
C TYR A 167 7.94 6.05 -12.70
N ALA A 168 8.11 5.78 -11.41
CA ALA A 168 8.99 4.71 -10.98
C ALA A 168 8.38 3.33 -11.22
N GLY A 169 9.18 2.41 -11.75
CA GLY A 169 8.80 0.99 -11.88
C GLY A 169 9.52 0.15 -10.84
N ILE A 170 8.75 -0.44 -9.93
CA ILE A 170 9.26 -1.25 -8.83
C ILE A 170 9.01 -2.72 -9.16
N HIS A 171 10.02 -3.35 -9.76
CA HIS A 171 9.96 -4.71 -10.32
C HIS A 171 10.67 -5.76 -9.45
N ARG A 172 11.28 -5.35 -8.35
CA ARG A 172 11.90 -6.19 -7.31
C ARG A 172 11.72 -5.50 -5.96
N ASP A 173 11.92 -6.22 -4.88
CA ASP A 173 11.78 -5.67 -3.53
C ASP A 173 12.64 -4.42 -3.34
N ALA A 174 12.01 -3.39 -2.80
CA ALA A 174 12.63 -2.10 -2.59
C ALA A 174 12.93 -1.87 -1.10
N PRO A 175 14.16 -1.46 -0.76
CA PRO A 175 14.58 -1.34 0.63
C PRO A 175 13.75 -0.30 1.40
N PRO A 176 13.51 -0.50 2.70
CA PRO A 176 12.89 0.50 3.55
C PRO A 176 13.75 1.77 3.65
N TYR A 177 13.12 2.89 3.98
CA TYR A 177 13.73 4.21 4.16
C TYR A 177 14.33 4.86 2.91
N ALA A 178 14.17 4.27 1.75
CA ALA A 178 14.83 4.67 0.53
C ALA A 178 14.07 5.74 -0.27
N VAL A 179 14.81 6.54 -1.02
CA VAL A 179 14.33 7.28 -2.18
C VAL A 179 14.58 6.44 -3.44
N LEU A 180 13.51 6.07 -4.14
CA LEU A 180 13.53 5.19 -5.30
C LEU A 180 13.19 5.99 -6.56
N GLN A 181 13.99 5.86 -7.62
CA GLN A 181 13.79 6.65 -8.83
C GLN A 181 14.06 5.85 -10.10
N GLY A 182 13.18 6.00 -11.07
CA GLY A 182 13.36 5.50 -12.44
C GLY A 182 12.74 4.14 -12.72
N PHE A 183 12.98 3.63 -13.93
CA PHE A 183 12.60 2.32 -14.41
C PHE A 183 13.73 1.74 -15.26
N PRO A 184 14.41 0.69 -14.80
CA PRO A 184 14.33 0.06 -13.47
C PRO A 184 14.71 1.05 -12.36
N PHE A 185 14.12 0.91 -11.17
CA PHE A 185 14.41 1.84 -10.08
C PHE A 185 15.85 1.71 -9.58
N ARG A 186 16.37 2.84 -9.11
CA ARG A 186 17.64 2.92 -8.37
C ARG A 186 17.40 3.57 -7.01
N VAL A 187 18.12 3.11 -6.00
CA VAL A 187 18.19 3.76 -4.69
C VAL A 187 19.02 5.03 -4.83
N ARG A 188 18.47 6.16 -4.38
CA ARG A 188 19.11 7.49 -4.44
C ARG A 188 19.60 7.98 -3.07
N GLY A 189 19.29 7.25 -2.03
CA GLY A 189 19.66 7.55 -0.65
C GLY A 189 18.47 7.41 0.30
N VAL A 190 18.66 7.93 1.52
CA VAL A 190 17.66 7.84 2.58
C VAL A 190 16.57 8.89 2.42
N ASN A 191 15.32 8.50 2.59
CA ASN A 191 14.16 9.40 2.60
C ASN A 191 14.08 10.21 3.91
N THR A 192 15.01 11.12 4.10
CA THR A 192 15.10 11.93 5.32
C THR A 192 13.88 12.81 5.55
N LEU A 193 13.22 13.24 4.47
CA LEU A 193 12.02 14.08 4.57
C LEU A 193 10.88 13.34 5.26
N ASN A 194 10.63 12.10 4.85
CA ASN A 194 9.58 11.28 5.44
C ASN A 194 9.92 10.89 6.89
N LEU A 195 11.15 10.50 7.15
CA LEU A 195 11.60 10.19 8.51
C LEU A 195 11.40 11.36 9.48
N ARG A 196 11.77 12.58 9.08
CA ARG A 196 11.52 13.80 9.87
C ARG A 196 10.04 14.09 10.06
N ARG A 197 9.22 13.90 9.03
CA ARG A 197 7.75 14.04 9.12
C ARG A 197 7.19 13.15 10.23
N TRP A 198 7.73 11.96 10.37
CA TRP A 198 7.32 10.98 11.38
C TRP A 198 8.16 11.06 12.66
N LYS A 199 8.93 12.15 12.84
CA LYS A 199 9.66 12.48 14.05
C LYS A 199 10.72 11.45 14.46
N VAL A 200 11.31 10.78 13.48
CA VAL A 200 12.51 9.94 13.72
C VAL A 200 13.66 10.86 14.09
N ASP A 201 14.44 10.47 15.09
CA ASP A 201 15.54 11.26 15.62
C ASP A 201 16.66 11.48 14.59
N GLU A 202 17.28 12.68 14.59
CA GLU A 202 18.33 13.04 13.63
C GLU A 202 19.58 12.16 13.78
N ALA A 203 19.86 11.63 14.97
CA ALA A 203 20.96 10.69 15.15
C ALA A 203 20.66 9.36 14.46
N GLN A 204 19.43 8.84 14.57
CA GLN A 204 18.98 7.63 13.85
C GLN A 204 19.00 7.84 12.33
N ILE A 205 18.54 9.01 11.85
CA ILE A 205 18.62 9.37 10.42
C ILE A 205 20.08 9.40 9.94
N SER A 206 20.98 9.94 10.73
CA SER A 206 22.42 10.00 10.40
C SER A 206 23.04 8.61 10.34
N ARG A 207 22.66 7.71 11.23
CA ARG A 207 23.07 6.30 11.22
C ARG A 207 22.57 5.58 9.97
N LEU A 208 21.28 5.73 9.62
CA LEU A 208 20.74 5.18 8.38
C LEU A 208 21.48 5.69 7.14
N LYS A 209 21.86 6.97 7.09
CA LYS A 209 22.65 7.51 5.97
C LYS A 209 24.02 6.84 5.87
N ALA A 210 24.69 6.57 6.99
CA ALA A 210 25.97 5.85 6.98
C ALA A 210 25.79 4.44 6.39
N VAL A 211 24.77 3.72 6.85
CA VAL A 211 24.44 2.39 6.33
C VAL A 211 24.13 2.42 4.82
N PHE A 212 23.35 3.39 4.37
CA PHE A 212 23.02 3.52 2.93
C PHE A 212 24.24 3.82 2.08
N ARG A 213 25.17 4.63 2.57
CA ARG A 213 26.43 4.86 1.87
C ARG A 213 27.23 3.55 1.72
N ASP A 214 27.35 2.79 2.79
CA ASP A 214 28.12 1.53 2.79
C ASP A 214 27.43 0.45 1.91
N LEU A 215 26.08 0.49 1.75
CA LEU A 215 25.33 -0.46 0.93
C LEU A 215 25.23 -0.08 -0.56
N TYR A 216 25.17 1.21 -0.90
CA TYR A 216 24.76 1.67 -2.21
C TYR A 216 25.73 2.63 -2.91
N GLU A 217 26.71 3.21 -2.20
CA GLU A 217 27.69 4.13 -2.76
C GLU A 217 29.09 3.51 -2.79
N ASP A 218 29.44 2.65 -1.81
CA ASP A 218 30.67 1.87 -1.80
C ASP A 218 30.51 0.65 -2.71
N THR A 219 31.14 0.68 -3.87
CA THR A 219 31.08 -0.41 -4.87
C THR A 219 32.17 -1.45 -4.67
N ASP A 220 33.15 -1.21 -3.78
CA ASP A 220 34.30 -2.09 -3.61
C ASP A 220 33.98 -3.28 -2.70
N THR A 221 32.98 -3.13 -1.81
CA THR A 221 32.56 -4.17 -0.87
C THR A 221 31.25 -4.82 -1.31
N PRO A 222 31.18 -6.14 -1.49
CA PRO A 222 29.92 -6.81 -1.81
C PRO A 222 28.85 -6.55 -0.75
N VAL A 223 27.63 -6.21 -1.18
CA VAL A 223 26.48 -5.89 -0.29
C VAL A 223 26.24 -6.98 0.76
N GLY A 224 26.34 -8.26 0.36
CA GLY A 224 26.21 -9.38 1.30
C GLY A 224 27.25 -9.36 2.44
N SER A 225 28.49 -8.95 2.16
CA SER A 225 29.53 -8.83 3.19
C SER A 225 29.23 -7.68 4.17
N VAL A 226 28.75 -6.54 3.64
CA VAL A 226 28.30 -5.40 4.46
C VAL A 226 27.16 -5.82 5.38
N LEU A 227 26.16 -6.51 4.86
CA LEU A 227 25.00 -6.97 5.63
C LEU A 227 25.41 -7.97 6.72
N HIS A 228 26.28 -8.93 6.43
CA HIS A 228 26.77 -9.87 7.44
C HIS A 228 27.57 -9.17 8.56
N ALA A 229 28.43 -8.21 8.21
CA ALA A 229 29.16 -7.42 9.18
C ALA A 229 28.22 -6.59 10.06
N MET A 230 27.19 -6.01 9.47
CA MET A 230 26.17 -5.26 10.21
C MET A 230 25.35 -6.14 11.13
N ALA A 231 24.91 -7.31 10.65
CA ALA A 231 24.10 -8.25 11.45
C ALA A 231 24.84 -8.75 12.71
N ALA A 232 26.18 -8.76 12.69
CA ALA A 232 27.00 -9.12 13.84
C ALA A 232 27.11 -7.99 14.89
N ARG A 233 26.67 -6.77 14.60
CA ARG A 233 26.74 -5.62 15.51
C ARG A 233 25.65 -5.71 16.59
N THR A 234 26.00 -5.35 17.81
CA THR A 234 25.07 -5.34 18.96
C THR A 234 24.52 -3.94 19.26
N ASP A 235 25.07 -2.91 18.63
CA ASP A 235 24.78 -1.49 18.86
C ASP A 235 23.82 -0.88 17.82
N LEU A 236 23.20 -1.71 16.98
CA LEU A 236 22.22 -1.26 16.00
C LEU A 236 20.95 -0.71 16.69
N ASP A 237 20.47 0.43 16.20
CA ASP A 237 19.15 0.92 16.60
C ASP A 237 18.03 0.11 15.93
N GLU A 238 16.78 0.46 16.22
CA GLU A 238 15.61 -0.25 15.69
C GLU A 238 15.46 -0.13 14.15
N HIS A 239 15.84 1.01 13.59
CA HIS A 239 15.74 1.26 12.15
C HIS A 239 16.83 0.52 11.39
N GLU A 240 18.07 0.55 11.90
CA GLU A 240 19.17 -0.21 11.33
C GLU A 240 18.91 -1.71 11.37
N ARG A 241 18.45 -2.23 12.52
CA ARG A 241 18.10 -3.65 12.66
C ARG A 241 17.03 -4.06 11.65
N TYR A 242 15.99 -3.24 11.50
CA TYR A 242 14.93 -3.52 10.54
C TYR A 242 15.45 -3.54 9.10
N LEU A 243 16.25 -2.55 8.72
CA LEU A 243 16.85 -2.49 7.38
C LEU A 243 17.71 -3.73 7.07
N VAL A 244 18.56 -4.10 8.02
CA VAL A 244 19.45 -5.28 7.88
C VAL A 244 18.63 -6.56 7.79
N SER A 245 17.67 -6.78 8.69
CA SER A 245 16.78 -7.95 8.66
C SER A 245 16.02 -8.05 7.33
N TYR A 246 15.40 -6.94 6.91
CA TYR A 246 14.67 -6.85 5.64
C TYR A 246 15.53 -7.26 4.43
N LEU A 247 16.76 -6.74 4.36
CA LEU A 247 17.65 -7.02 3.24
C LEU A 247 18.24 -8.44 3.30
N MET A 248 18.53 -8.95 4.49
CA MET A 248 19.02 -10.33 4.64
C MET A 248 17.98 -11.38 4.24
N GLU A 249 16.73 -11.18 4.63
CA GLU A 249 15.63 -12.07 4.25
C GLU A 249 15.44 -12.15 2.73
N ARG A 250 15.71 -11.06 2.02
CA ARG A 250 15.49 -10.94 0.57
C ARG A 250 16.72 -11.20 -0.28
N ASN A 251 17.92 -10.91 0.20
CA ASN A 251 19.16 -11.29 -0.51
C ASN A 251 19.38 -12.81 -0.58
N GLY A 252 18.72 -13.59 0.29
CA GLY A 252 18.71 -15.06 0.18
C GLY A 252 17.84 -15.60 -0.96
N SER A 253 17.01 -14.75 -1.56
CA SER A 253 16.10 -15.10 -2.65
C SER A 253 16.53 -14.57 -4.04
N GLU A 254 17.59 -13.78 -4.14
CA GLU A 254 18.13 -13.38 -5.44
C GLU A 254 18.94 -14.52 -6.07
N THR A 255 18.28 -15.36 -6.86
CA THR A 255 18.94 -16.05 -7.97
C THR A 255 19.39 -14.97 -8.96
N PRO A 256 20.65 -14.95 -9.43
CA PRO A 256 21.08 -14.02 -10.46
C PRO A 256 20.22 -14.22 -11.70
N THR A 257 19.35 -13.29 -12.03
CA THR A 257 18.79 -13.24 -13.38
C THR A 257 19.92 -12.83 -14.31
N GLU A 258 20.36 -13.81 -15.11
CA GLU A 258 21.22 -13.58 -16.25
C GLU A 258 20.67 -12.42 -17.09
N GLU A 259 21.54 -11.48 -17.37
CA GLU A 259 21.31 -10.40 -18.32
C GLU A 259 20.96 -11.00 -19.70
N ALA A 260 19.83 -10.60 -20.23
CA ALA A 260 19.51 -10.75 -21.65
C ALA A 260 19.04 -9.41 -22.20
#